data_008b4ba192f30df897e2e992c756d5d4
#
_entry.id   008b4ba192f30df897e2e992c756d5d4
#
_cell.length_a   1.000
_cell.length_b   1.000
_cell.length_c   1.000
_cell.angle_alpha   90.00
_cell.angle_beta   90.00
_cell.angle_gamma   90.00
#
_symmetry.space_group_name_H-M   'P 1'
#
loop_
_entity.id
_entity.type
_entity.pdbx_description
1 polymer ?
#
loop_
_entity_poly.entity_id
_entity_poly.type
_entity_poly.pdbx_seq_one_letter_code
_entity_poly.pdbx_strand_id
1 'polypeptide(L)'
;MAGLGKRMRPHTLTTAKPLLPIAGRPIVERLMEDIVRVCDQPVHRIAFITSPLFGPAVEQQLLHVAEKLGAVGSIHYQEVALGTAHAILCAQEHLDGPVVVAFADTLFKADFVLDSTREGIIWVKKIENPRAFGVVELDEEGIIRAFHEKPEQFVSDLAIIGIYFFKDGAYLRRELQYLVDHNIMDKGEYQLTSALENMKSKGTSFLPGTVSEWLDCGNKDATVHTNSRYLEYLQERGNETLVDPSAVLENCQIIPPCYIGPDCHLSNVQLGPHVSVGRGSKIENAVVESSLLGEHAQIQGVHLRSSMTGAHAKVRGYGQRSAPGPALELSISDHSEVVCR
;
A
#
# COMPACT_ATOMS: atom_id res chain seq x y z
N MET A 1 4.43 -9.60 0.87
CA MET A 1 3.15 -9.42 1.60
C MET A 1 3.00 -10.31 2.84
N ALA A 2 4.00 -11.14 3.18
CA ALA A 2 3.92 -12.12 4.28
C ALA A 2 3.87 -11.53 5.71
N GLY A 3 4.15 -10.25 5.88
CA GLY A 3 4.11 -9.58 7.18
C GLY A 3 2.69 -9.41 7.74
N LEU A 4 2.54 -9.62 9.06
CA LEU A 4 1.24 -9.55 9.77
C LEU A 4 0.67 -8.13 9.94
N GLY A 5 1.34 -7.09 9.46
CA GLY A 5 0.87 -5.70 9.53
C GLY A 5 0.61 -5.19 10.95
N LYS A 6 1.41 -5.57 11.95
CA LYS A 6 1.17 -5.26 13.38
C LYS A 6 0.95 -3.77 13.68
N ARG A 7 1.61 -2.86 12.94
CA ARG A 7 1.46 -1.40 13.12
C ARG A 7 0.09 -0.87 12.64
N MET A 8 -0.64 -1.68 11.85
CA MET A 8 -1.98 -1.37 11.34
C MET A 8 -3.12 -1.94 12.20
N ARG A 9 -2.80 -2.58 13.33
CA ARG A 9 -3.84 -3.02 14.25
C ARG A 9 -4.61 -1.82 14.80
N PRO A 10 -5.95 -1.94 14.96
CA PRO A 10 -6.73 -3.19 14.92
C PRO A 10 -7.20 -3.66 13.53
N HIS A 11 -7.00 -2.89 12.45
CA HIS A 11 -7.53 -3.17 11.11
C HIS A 11 -6.98 -4.46 10.49
N THR A 12 -5.74 -4.82 10.84
CA THR A 12 -5.09 -6.07 10.35
C THR A 12 -5.30 -7.28 11.25
N LEU A 13 -6.28 -7.26 12.13
CA LEU A 13 -6.70 -8.44 12.89
C LEU A 13 -7.54 -9.39 12.04
N THR A 14 -8.31 -8.84 11.09
CA THR A 14 -9.27 -9.55 10.24
C THR A 14 -8.91 -9.47 8.77
N THR A 15 -8.28 -8.37 8.34
CA THR A 15 -7.96 -8.12 6.93
C THR A 15 -6.45 -8.06 6.73
N ALA A 16 -5.92 -8.80 5.76
CA ALA A 16 -4.52 -8.71 5.39
C ALA A 16 -4.18 -7.28 4.94
N LYS A 17 -3.06 -6.72 5.41
CA LYS A 17 -2.66 -5.33 5.13
C LYS A 17 -2.76 -4.94 3.65
N PRO A 18 -2.29 -5.75 2.68
CA PRO A 18 -2.39 -5.41 1.25
C PRO A 18 -3.82 -5.31 0.71
N LEU A 19 -4.80 -5.84 1.44
CA LEU A 19 -6.22 -5.79 1.07
C LEU A 19 -6.98 -4.64 1.72
N LEU A 20 -6.35 -3.86 2.60
CA LEU A 20 -6.97 -2.64 3.12
C LEU A 20 -7.27 -1.68 1.96
N PRO A 21 -8.47 -1.06 1.95
CA PRO A 21 -8.88 -0.23 0.83
C PRO A 21 -8.21 1.15 0.85
N ILE A 22 -7.80 1.62 -0.31
CA ILE A 22 -7.44 3.01 -0.61
C ILE A 22 -8.31 3.49 -1.78
N ALA A 23 -9.08 4.54 -1.56
CA ALA A 23 -10.01 5.05 -2.56
C ALA A 23 -10.89 3.92 -3.15
N GLY A 24 -11.42 3.05 -2.27
CA GLY A 24 -12.34 1.98 -2.61
C GLY A 24 -11.75 0.69 -3.17
N ARG A 25 -10.43 0.59 -3.39
CA ARG A 25 -9.78 -0.63 -3.88
C ARG A 25 -8.63 -1.06 -2.98
N PRO A 26 -8.30 -2.36 -2.91
CA PRO A 26 -7.16 -2.87 -2.15
C PRO A 26 -5.84 -2.15 -2.48
N ILE A 27 -4.99 -1.91 -1.49
CA ILE A 27 -3.63 -1.34 -1.69
C ILE A 27 -2.89 -2.10 -2.79
N VAL A 28 -2.92 -3.44 -2.75
CA VAL A 28 -2.22 -4.27 -3.73
C VAL A 28 -2.77 -4.10 -5.15
N GLU A 29 -4.09 -3.91 -5.31
CA GLU A 29 -4.70 -3.66 -6.62
C GLU A 29 -4.21 -2.31 -7.17
N ARG A 30 -4.26 -1.24 -6.36
CA ARG A 30 -3.74 0.07 -6.72
C ARG A 30 -2.25 0.03 -7.11
N LEU A 31 -1.44 -0.66 -6.29
CA LEU A 31 -0.01 -0.81 -6.54
C LEU A 31 0.26 -1.53 -7.87
N MET A 32 -0.43 -2.63 -8.14
CA MET A 32 -0.22 -3.40 -9.37
C MET A 32 -0.67 -2.61 -10.61
N GLU A 33 -1.79 -1.89 -10.54
CA GLU A 33 -2.23 -0.99 -11.61
C GLU A 33 -1.17 0.08 -11.92
N ASP A 34 -0.60 0.69 -10.89
CA ASP A 34 0.43 1.72 -11.04
C ASP A 34 1.74 1.14 -11.60
N ILE A 35 2.15 -0.06 -11.18
CA ILE A 35 3.34 -0.75 -11.72
C ILE A 35 3.12 -1.12 -13.18
N VAL A 36 2.00 -1.77 -13.52
CA VAL A 36 1.71 -2.17 -14.92
C VAL A 36 1.70 -0.95 -15.84
N ARG A 37 1.20 0.19 -15.36
CA ARG A 37 1.16 1.44 -16.15
C ARG A 37 2.55 2.00 -16.45
N VAL A 38 3.50 1.89 -15.53
CA VAL A 38 4.85 2.44 -15.73
C VAL A 38 5.81 1.46 -16.43
N CYS A 39 5.47 0.18 -16.52
CA CYS A 39 6.27 -0.79 -17.26
C CYS A 39 6.25 -0.49 -18.77
N ASP A 40 7.41 -0.55 -19.41
CA ASP A 40 7.59 -0.44 -20.86
C ASP A 40 7.30 -1.73 -21.61
N GLN A 41 7.15 -2.84 -20.88
CA GLN A 41 6.83 -4.17 -21.37
C GLN A 41 5.56 -4.70 -20.71
N PRO A 42 4.77 -5.55 -21.40
CA PRO A 42 3.62 -6.21 -20.79
C PRO A 42 4.01 -7.06 -19.58
N VAL A 43 3.26 -6.95 -18.50
CA VAL A 43 3.39 -7.80 -17.32
C VAL A 43 2.57 -9.07 -17.54
N HIS A 44 3.23 -10.21 -17.75
CA HIS A 44 2.56 -11.49 -18.05
C HIS A 44 2.28 -12.33 -16.81
N ARG A 45 3.08 -12.18 -15.75
CA ARG A 45 2.98 -12.96 -14.50
C ARG A 45 3.10 -12.08 -13.29
N ILE A 46 2.29 -12.35 -12.26
CA ILE A 46 2.35 -11.69 -10.96
C ILE A 46 2.42 -12.76 -9.88
N ALA A 47 3.56 -12.85 -9.19
CA ALA A 47 3.77 -13.76 -8.07
C ALA A 47 3.49 -13.03 -6.74
N PHE A 48 2.49 -13.49 -6.00
CA PHE A 48 2.13 -12.95 -4.71
C PHE A 48 2.75 -13.79 -3.59
N ILE A 49 3.67 -13.19 -2.83
CA ILE A 49 4.32 -13.85 -1.70
C ILE A 49 3.54 -13.49 -0.44
N THR A 50 2.89 -14.48 0.17
CA THR A 50 1.95 -14.30 1.26
C THR A 50 2.35 -15.13 2.49
N SER A 51 1.62 -14.95 3.59
CA SER A 51 1.62 -15.90 4.71
C SER A 51 0.54 -16.95 4.51
N PRO A 52 0.79 -18.24 4.82
CA PRO A 52 -0.27 -19.25 4.81
C PRO A 52 -1.47 -18.94 5.73
N LEU A 53 -1.27 -18.03 6.70
CA LEU A 53 -2.32 -17.60 7.63
C LEU A 53 -3.42 -16.75 6.99
N PHE A 54 -3.22 -16.26 5.77
CA PHE A 54 -4.22 -15.40 5.11
C PHE A 54 -5.40 -16.18 4.55
N GLY A 55 -5.19 -17.42 4.17
CA GLY A 55 -6.24 -18.35 3.74
C GLY A 55 -6.78 -18.13 2.33
N PRO A 56 -7.63 -19.06 1.84
CA PRO A 56 -8.03 -19.14 0.43
C PRO A 56 -8.79 -17.91 -0.09
N ALA A 57 -9.57 -17.23 0.74
CA ALA A 57 -10.32 -16.05 0.31
C ALA A 57 -9.40 -14.90 -0.10
N VAL A 58 -8.32 -14.67 0.65
CA VAL A 58 -7.30 -13.67 0.31
C VAL A 58 -6.57 -14.07 -0.97
N GLU A 59 -6.22 -15.33 -1.12
CA GLU A 59 -5.53 -15.86 -2.30
C GLU A 59 -6.37 -15.66 -3.56
N GLN A 60 -7.66 -15.98 -3.52
CA GLN A 60 -8.58 -15.75 -4.63
C GLN A 60 -8.68 -14.27 -5.02
N GLN A 61 -8.72 -13.37 -4.04
CA GLN A 61 -8.72 -11.93 -4.30
C GLN A 61 -7.44 -11.49 -5.00
N LEU A 62 -6.28 -11.98 -4.58
CA LEU A 62 -5.00 -11.67 -5.21
C LEU A 62 -4.90 -12.21 -6.64
N LEU A 63 -5.33 -13.44 -6.87
CA LEU A 63 -5.37 -14.02 -8.21
C LEU A 63 -6.31 -13.23 -9.13
N HIS A 64 -7.46 -12.79 -8.60
CA HIS A 64 -8.39 -11.94 -9.35
C HIS A 64 -7.79 -10.56 -9.71
N VAL A 65 -6.95 -9.98 -8.84
CA VAL A 65 -6.21 -8.75 -9.17
C VAL A 65 -5.29 -8.98 -10.38
N ALA A 66 -4.55 -10.09 -10.42
CA ALA A 66 -3.70 -10.40 -11.57
C ALA A 66 -4.51 -10.60 -12.87
N GLU A 67 -5.62 -11.32 -12.79
CA GLU A 67 -6.53 -11.56 -13.92
C GLU A 67 -7.08 -10.26 -14.49
N LYS A 68 -7.53 -9.34 -13.66
CA LYS A 68 -8.01 -7.99 -14.09
C LYS A 68 -6.95 -7.22 -14.86
N LEU A 69 -5.68 -7.43 -14.56
CA LEU A 69 -4.54 -6.80 -15.22
C LEU A 69 -4.04 -7.55 -16.46
N GLY A 70 -4.72 -8.65 -16.84
CA GLY A 70 -4.34 -9.48 -17.97
C GLY A 70 -3.11 -10.36 -17.73
N ALA A 71 -2.73 -10.58 -16.46
CA ALA A 71 -1.58 -11.39 -16.06
C ALA A 71 -2.00 -12.70 -15.41
N VAL A 72 -1.11 -13.70 -15.45
CA VAL A 72 -1.27 -14.95 -14.71
C VAL A 72 -0.78 -14.75 -13.27
N GLY A 73 -1.69 -14.90 -12.29
CA GLY A 73 -1.36 -14.83 -10.87
C GLY A 73 -0.85 -16.17 -10.33
N SER A 74 0.06 -16.12 -9.36
CA SER A 74 0.48 -17.27 -8.56
C SER A 74 0.67 -16.91 -7.09
N ILE A 75 0.45 -17.87 -6.20
CA ILE A 75 0.57 -17.69 -4.75
C ILE A 75 1.78 -18.48 -4.26
N HIS A 76 2.63 -17.82 -3.47
CA HIS A 76 3.81 -18.41 -2.84
C HIS A 76 3.81 -18.07 -1.35
N TYR A 77 4.27 -19.02 -0.53
CA TYR A 77 4.20 -18.84 0.91
C TYR A 77 5.57 -18.60 1.52
N GLN A 78 5.67 -17.54 2.30
CA GLN A 78 6.73 -17.40 3.28
C GLN A 78 6.20 -17.93 4.63
N GLU A 79 6.52 -19.18 4.95
CA GLU A 79 6.06 -19.84 6.18
C GLU A 79 6.71 -19.21 7.41
N VAL A 80 8.00 -18.93 7.33
CA VAL A 80 8.79 -18.29 8.40
C VAL A 80 9.29 -16.94 7.92
N ALA A 81 9.04 -15.90 8.69
CA ALA A 81 9.44 -14.53 8.36
C ALA A 81 10.96 -14.35 8.59
N LEU A 82 11.77 -14.73 7.60
CA LEU A 82 13.24 -14.68 7.66
C LEU A 82 13.81 -13.45 6.91
N GLY A 83 12.99 -12.50 6.54
CA GLY A 83 13.42 -11.25 5.89
C GLY A 83 12.98 -11.14 4.43
N THR A 84 13.30 -10.00 3.83
CA THR A 84 12.81 -9.61 2.50
C THR A 84 13.46 -10.43 1.37
N ALA A 85 14.75 -10.74 1.47
CA ALA A 85 15.44 -11.59 0.50
C ALA A 85 14.85 -13.02 0.47
N HIS A 86 14.62 -13.60 1.65
CA HIS A 86 13.98 -14.91 1.76
C HIS A 86 12.55 -14.90 1.20
N ALA A 87 11.79 -13.82 1.46
CA ALA A 87 10.46 -13.69 0.88
C ALA A 87 10.48 -13.79 -0.65
N ILE A 88 11.39 -13.07 -1.31
CA ILE A 88 11.51 -13.09 -2.78
C ILE A 88 11.89 -14.48 -3.29
N LEU A 89 12.76 -15.20 -2.60
CA LEU A 89 13.13 -16.57 -2.92
C LEU A 89 11.96 -17.56 -2.85
N CYS A 90 10.91 -17.30 -2.07
CA CYS A 90 9.73 -18.15 -2.06
C CYS A 90 9.03 -18.22 -3.43
N ALA A 91 9.30 -17.26 -4.32
CA ALA A 91 8.82 -17.22 -5.69
C ALA A 91 9.96 -17.39 -6.73
N GLN A 92 11.04 -18.09 -6.38
CA GLN A 92 12.27 -18.20 -7.18
C GLN A 92 12.08 -18.72 -8.61
N GLU A 93 11.04 -19.50 -8.88
CA GLU A 93 10.71 -20.02 -10.20
C GLU A 93 10.26 -18.94 -11.19
N HIS A 94 9.90 -17.76 -10.67
CA HIS A 94 9.52 -16.58 -11.46
C HIS A 94 10.68 -15.58 -11.65
N LEU A 95 11.86 -15.87 -11.10
CA LEU A 95 13.06 -15.04 -11.23
C LEU A 95 13.92 -15.56 -12.40
N ASP A 96 13.42 -15.43 -13.63
CA ASP A 96 14.03 -15.98 -14.84
C ASP A 96 14.29 -14.97 -15.97
N GLY A 97 13.98 -13.69 -15.76
CA GLY A 97 14.13 -12.61 -16.74
C GLY A 97 13.96 -11.25 -16.09
N PRO A 98 13.55 -10.22 -16.84
CA PRO A 98 13.25 -8.93 -16.26
C PRO A 98 12.14 -9.05 -15.21
N VAL A 99 12.37 -8.49 -14.02
CA VAL A 99 11.44 -8.60 -12.91
C VAL A 99 11.32 -7.29 -12.13
N VAL A 100 10.09 -6.93 -11.76
CA VAL A 100 9.80 -5.89 -10.77
C VAL A 100 9.47 -6.57 -9.45
N VAL A 101 10.16 -6.18 -8.39
CA VAL A 101 9.85 -6.55 -7.00
C VAL A 101 9.19 -5.37 -6.33
N ALA A 102 8.02 -5.57 -5.71
CA ALA A 102 7.31 -4.51 -5.01
C ALA A 102 6.80 -4.96 -3.64
N PHE A 103 6.95 -4.10 -2.65
CA PHE A 103 6.42 -4.31 -1.31
C PHE A 103 4.99 -3.74 -1.24
N ALA A 104 4.03 -4.60 -0.87
CA ALA A 104 2.60 -4.31 -0.98
C ALA A 104 2.04 -3.43 0.16
N ASP A 105 2.85 -2.55 0.71
CA ASP A 105 2.46 -1.53 1.69
C ASP A 105 2.86 -0.12 1.24
N THR A 106 3.15 0.01 -0.04
CA THR A 106 3.59 1.25 -0.67
C THR A 106 2.72 1.54 -1.90
N LEU A 107 2.36 2.80 -2.08
CA LEU A 107 1.82 3.35 -3.32
C LEU A 107 2.70 4.51 -3.77
N PHE A 108 2.58 4.91 -5.02
CA PHE A 108 3.40 5.99 -5.55
C PHE A 108 2.67 6.74 -6.67
N LYS A 109 3.05 7.99 -6.87
CA LYS A 109 2.71 8.74 -8.08
C LYS A 109 3.97 8.89 -8.93
N ALA A 110 3.88 8.47 -10.18
CA ALA A 110 5.00 8.54 -11.12
C ALA A 110 4.52 8.92 -12.52
N ASP A 111 5.32 9.76 -13.17
CA ASP A 111 5.09 10.24 -14.52
C ASP A 111 6.25 9.79 -15.44
N PHE A 112 6.74 8.56 -15.24
CA PHE A 112 7.82 7.97 -16.05
C PHE A 112 7.40 6.62 -16.64
N VAL A 113 8.14 6.18 -17.65
CA VAL A 113 8.11 4.81 -18.17
C VAL A 113 9.40 4.13 -17.74
N LEU A 114 9.29 2.89 -17.24
CA LEU A 114 10.43 2.05 -16.85
C LEU A 114 11.34 1.81 -18.07
N ASP A 115 12.63 2.09 -17.94
CA ASP A 115 13.64 1.73 -18.94
C ASP A 115 14.20 0.33 -18.64
N SER A 116 13.60 -0.71 -19.24
CA SER A 116 14.00 -2.10 -19.04
C SER A 116 15.34 -2.46 -19.66
N THR A 117 16.02 -1.53 -20.31
CA THR A 117 17.40 -1.74 -20.81
C THR A 117 18.45 -1.65 -19.71
N ARG A 118 18.12 -1.00 -18.58
CA ARG A 118 19.00 -0.84 -17.43
C ARG A 118 19.20 -2.14 -16.67
N GLU A 119 20.37 -2.32 -16.04
CA GLU A 119 20.65 -3.53 -15.24
C GLU A 119 19.78 -3.61 -14.00
N GLY A 120 19.57 -2.46 -13.30
CA GLY A 120 18.68 -2.36 -12.18
C GLY A 120 18.27 -0.93 -11.88
N ILE A 121 17.03 -0.75 -11.43
CA ILE A 121 16.48 0.54 -10.99
C ILE A 121 15.89 0.34 -9.60
N ILE A 122 16.29 1.19 -8.67
CA ILE A 122 15.81 1.19 -7.29
C ILE A 122 15.04 2.48 -7.06
N TRP A 123 13.73 2.40 -6.84
CA TRP A 123 12.94 3.59 -6.62
C TRP A 123 13.19 4.18 -5.24
N VAL A 124 13.47 5.47 -5.23
CA VAL A 124 13.82 6.23 -4.03
C VAL A 124 13.02 7.52 -3.93
N LYS A 125 12.84 7.98 -2.70
CA LYS A 125 12.26 9.29 -2.40
C LYS A 125 13.11 10.00 -1.37
N LYS A 126 13.37 11.28 -1.58
CA LYS A 126 14.00 12.15 -0.58
C LYS A 126 13.01 12.43 0.54
N ILE A 127 13.40 12.12 1.78
CA ILE A 127 12.58 12.31 2.99
C ILE A 127 13.41 12.89 4.13
N GLU A 128 12.77 13.60 5.06
CA GLU A 128 13.45 14.25 6.19
C GLU A 128 13.97 13.25 7.23
N ASN A 129 13.25 12.15 7.47
CA ASN A 129 13.62 11.16 8.48
C ASN A 129 13.68 9.74 7.90
N PRO A 130 14.82 9.34 7.31
CA PRO A 130 14.96 8.04 6.64
C PRO A 130 15.27 6.85 7.56
N ARG A 131 15.43 7.04 8.87
CA ARG A 131 15.93 6.01 9.81
C ARG A 131 15.16 4.68 9.81
N ALA A 132 13.87 4.72 9.43
CA ALA A 132 13.03 3.52 9.41
C ALA A 132 13.16 2.71 8.10
N PHE A 133 13.92 3.19 7.12
CA PHE A 133 13.97 2.67 5.76
C PHE A 133 15.40 2.32 5.35
N GLY A 134 15.53 1.46 4.34
CA GLY A 134 16.77 1.34 3.60
C GLY A 134 17.03 2.64 2.83
N VAL A 135 18.29 3.04 2.75
CA VAL A 135 18.70 4.26 2.02
C VAL A 135 19.80 3.95 1.03
N VAL A 136 19.96 4.82 0.04
CA VAL A 136 21.03 4.72 -0.95
C VAL A 136 21.94 5.94 -0.90
N GLU A 137 23.23 5.73 -1.18
CA GLU A 137 24.16 6.80 -1.50
C GLU A 137 24.43 6.80 -3.01
N LEU A 138 24.57 7.99 -3.59
CA LEU A 138 24.91 8.15 -5.01
C LEU A 138 26.38 8.60 -5.15
N ASP A 139 26.99 8.24 -6.27
CA ASP A 139 28.26 8.80 -6.71
C ASP A 139 28.06 10.12 -7.47
N GLU A 140 29.15 10.67 -8.02
CA GLU A 140 29.15 11.94 -8.77
C GLU A 140 28.38 11.85 -10.09
N GLU A 141 28.23 10.65 -10.67
CA GLU A 141 27.47 10.34 -11.88
C GLU A 141 25.98 10.08 -11.59
N GLY A 142 25.57 10.06 -10.31
CA GLY A 142 24.19 9.76 -9.88
C GLY A 142 23.86 8.27 -9.87
N ILE A 143 24.85 7.39 -9.91
CA ILE A 143 24.70 5.93 -9.79
C ILE A 143 24.72 5.54 -8.30
N ILE A 144 23.99 4.50 -7.93
CA ILE A 144 23.96 4.04 -6.54
C ILE A 144 25.30 3.38 -6.19
N ARG A 145 26.03 4.02 -5.23
CA ARG A 145 27.34 3.55 -4.76
C ARG A 145 27.26 2.70 -3.50
N ALA A 146 26.18 2.80 -2.70
CA ALA A 146 26.01 2.01 -1.48
C ALA A 146 24.54 1.88 -1.09
N PHE A 147 24.21 0.75 -0.44
CA PHE A 147 22.92 0.45 0.18
C PHE A 147 23.08 0.29 1.67
N HIS A 148 22.21 0.89 2.47
CA HIS A 148 22.24 0.82 3.93
C HIS A 148 20.85 0.47 4.46
N GLU A 149 20.74 -0.63 5.22
CA GLU A 149 19.49 -1.05 5.83
C GLU A 149 19.28 -0.34 7.17
N LYS A 150 18.32 0.58 7.22
CA LYS A 150 17.92 1.32 8.45
C LYS A 150 19.12 1.80 9.26
N PRO A 151 19.97 2.68 8.72
CA PRO A 151 21.21 3.08 9.37
C PRO A 151 20.92 3.82 10.68
N GLU A 152 21.70 3.54 11.73
CA GLU A 152 21.56 4.21 13.02
C GLU A 152 21.99 5.69 12.95
N GLN A 153 23.02 5.97 12.16
CA GLN A 153 23.49 7.33 11.88
C GLN A 153 22.94 7.79 10.53
N PHE A 154 22.76 9.09 10.38
CA PHE A 154 22.36 9.66 9.10
C PHE A 154 23.44 9.43 8.05
N VAL A 155 23.07 8.80 6.94
CA VAL A 155 23.93 8.52 5.80
C VAL A 155 23.44 9.25 4.56
N SER A 156 22.15 9.14 4.27
CA SER A 156 21.49 9.72 3.09
C SER A 156 20.01 10.00 3.39
N ASP A 157 19.44 10.98 2.72
CA ASP A 157 18.01 11.29 2.75
C ASP A 157 17.20 10.58 1.64
N LEU A 158 17.86 9.76 0.81
CA LEU A 158 17.24 8.99 -0.27
C LEU A 158 16.76 7.63 0.25
N ALA A 159 15.52 7.57 0.71
CA ALA A 159 14.91 6.34 1.18
C ALA A 159 14.42 5.46 0.03
N ILE A 160 14.66 4.16 0.12
CA ILE A 160 14.13 3.15 -0.80
C ILE A 160 12.63 2.97 -0.52
N ILE A 161 11.79 3.11 -1.54
CA ILE A 161 10.33 3.06 -1.38
C ILE A 161 9.74 1.64 -1.46
N GLY A 162 10.58 0.63 -1.63
CA GLY A 162 10.15 -0.77 -1.70
C GLY A 162 9.74 -1.23 -3.09
N ILE A 163 10.18 -0.56 -4.14
CA ILE A 163 10.00 -0.97 -5.55
C ILE A 163 11.36 -1.06 -6.21
N TYR A 164 11.58 -2.14 -6.96
CA TYR A 164 12.87 -2.50 -7.54
C TYR A 164 12.66 -3.12 -8.91
N PHE A 165 13.49 -2.78 -9.87
CA PHE A 165 13.57 -3.47 -11.15
C PHE A 165 14.93 -4.13 -11.32
N PHE A 166 14.93 -5.34 -11.84
CA PHE A 166 16.11 -6.11 -12.21
C PHE A 166 15.95 -6.63 -13.62
N LYS A 167 16.94 -6.39 -14.47
CA LYS A 167 16.96 -6.92 -15.84
C LYS A 167 17.20 -8.44 -15.87
N ASP A 168 18.01 -8.95 -14.95
CA ASP A 168 18.34 -10.37 -14.81
C ASP A 168 17.84 -10.93 -13.46
N GLY A 169 16.59 -11.43 -13.46
CA GLY A 169 15.99 -12.08 -12.29
C GLY A 169 16.74 -13.37 -11.89
N ALA A 170 17.34 -14.10 -12.84
CA ALA A 170 18.12 -15.28 -12.52
C ALA A 170 19.40 -14.92 -11.77
N TYR A 171 20.01 -13.77 -12.07
CA TYR A 171 21.14 -13.27 -11.29
C TYR A 171 20.68 -12.83 -9.89
N LEU A 172 19.59 -12.07 -9.79
CA LEU A 172 19.00 -11.74 -8.48
C LEU A 172 18.76 -13.00 -7.64
N ARG A 173 18.15 -14.04 -8.22
CA ARG A 173 17.92 -15.32 -7.53
C ARG A 173 19.19 -15.92 -6.96
N ARG A 174 20.27 -15.94 -7.74
CA ARG A 174 21.59 -16.47 -7.29
C ARG A 174 22.12 -15.69 -6.10
N GLU A 175 22.02 -14.36 -6.11
CA GLU A 175 22.52 -13.52 -5.02
C GLU A 175 21.66 -13.63 -3.76
N LEU A 176 20.34 -13.75 -3.92
CA LEU A 176 19.44 -14.02 -2.78
C LEU A 176 19.73 -15.40 -2.17
N GLN A 177 19.92 -16.43 -2.98
CA GLN A 177 20.27 -17.78 -2.52
C GLN A 177 21.63 -17.78 -1.83
N TYR A 178 22.61 -17.04 -2.35
CA TYR A 178 23.93 -16.90 -1.75
C TYR A 178 23.85 -16.36 -0.29
N LEU A 179 22.97 -15.39 -0.02
CA LEU A 179 22.78 -14.91 1.36
C LEU A 179 22.29 -16.01 2.30
N VAL A 180 21.37 -16.84 1.83
CA VAL A 180 20.79 -17.94 2.62
C VAL A 180 21.82 -19.04 2.84
N ASP A 181 22.51 -19.48 1.79
CA ASP A 181 23.50 -20.55 1.85
C ASP A 181 24.69 -20.22 2.76
N HIS A 182 25.07 -18.94 2.85
CA HIS A 182 26.17 -18.46 3.68
C HIS A 182 25.73 -17.85 5.00
N ASN A 183 24.40 -17.91 5.31
CA ASN A 183 23.80 -17.34 6.51
C ASN A 183 24.16 -15.84 6.74
N ILE A 184 24.15 -15.05 5.65
CA ILE A 184 24.46 -13.62 5.70
C ILE A 184 23.18 -12.85 6.07
N MET A 185 23.06 -12.49 7.32
CA MET A 185 21.93 -11.76 7.89
C MET A 185 22.34 -10.34 8.33
N ASP A 186 21.42 -9.39 8.19
CA ASP A 186 21.50 -8.08 8.84
C ASP A 186 20.32 -7.94 9.81
N LYS A 187 20.61 -7.58 11.07
CA LYS A 187 19.62 -7.46 12.17
C LYS A 187 18.73 -8.71 12.33
N GLY A 188 19.32 -9.90 12.06
CA GLY A 188 18.66 -11.19 12.22
C GLY A 188 17.74 -11.60 11.06
N GLU A 189 17.79 -10.89 9.94
CA GLU A 189 16.98 -11.18 8.74
C GLU A 189 17.86 -11.20 7.48
N TYR A 190 17.46 -11.98 6.48
CA TYR A 190 18.01 -11.93 5.12
C TYR A 190 17.43 -10.72 4.40
N GLN A 191 18.16 -9.61 4.35
CA GLN A 191 17.70 -8.36 3.76
C GLN A 191 17.97 -8.31 2.25
N LEU A 192 17.03 -7.76 1.48
CA LEU A 192 17.22 -7.51 0.05
C LEU A 192 18.38 -6.54 -0.18
N THR A 193 18.53 -5.52 0.67
CA THR A 193 19.63 -4.55 0.61
C THR A 193 21.01 -5.20 0.67
N SER A 194 21.17 -6.31 1.41
CA SER A 194 22.42 -7.08 1.42
C SER A 194 22.70 -7.76 0.08
N ALA A 195 21.68 -8.28 -0.60
CA ALA A 195 21.83 -8.84 -1.94
C ALA A 195 22.18 -7.74 -2.97
N LEU A 196 21.54 -6.57 -2.88
CA LEU A 196 21.83 -5.43 -3.75
C LEU A 196 23.28 -4.96 -3.59
N GLU A 197 23.77 -4.85 -2.34
CA GLU A 197 25.16 -4.48 -2.07
C GLU A 197 26.15 -5.51 -2.65
N ASN A 198 25.82 -6.81 -2.52
CA ASN A 198 26.62 -7.89 -3.11
C ASN A 198 26.63 -7.84 -4.66
N MET A 199 25.48 -7.63 -5.30
CA MET A 199 25.39 -7.47 -6.76
C MET A 199 26.19 -6.25 -7.23
N LYS A 200 26.06 -5.11 -6.55
CA LYS A 200 26.81 -3.89 -6.84
C LYS A 200 28.31 -4.11 -6.72
N SER A 201 28.77 -4.78 -5.65
CA SER A 201 30.21 -5.09 -5.47
C SER A 201 30.77 -5.99 -6.57
N LYS A 202 29.93 -6.74 -7.27
CA LYS A 202 30.26 -7.58 -8.43
C LYS A 202 30.10 -6.84 -9.77
N GLY A 203 29.83 -5.54 -9.74
CA GLY A 203 29.82 -4.67 -10.92
C GLY A 203 28.45 -4.35 -11.50
N THR A 204 27.33 -4.77 -10.85
CA THR A 204 25.99 -4.35 -11.31
C THR A 204 25.79 -2.87 -11.11
N SER A 205 25.35 -2.16 -12.15
CA SER A 205 25.01 -0.75 -12.09
C SER A 205 23.55 -0.57 -11.71
N PHE A 206 23.30 0.04 -10.54
CA PHE A 206 21.97 0.41 -10.09
C PHE A 206 21.74 1.91 -10.23
N LEU A 207 20.63 2.27 -10.85
CA LEU A 207 20.19 3.65 -10.98
C LEU A 207 19.08 3.98 -9.98
N PRO A 208 19.04 5.17 -9.40
CA PRO A 208 17.91 5.61 -8.62
C PRO A 208 16.76 5.97 -9.56
N GLY A 209 15.59 5.33 -9.36
CA GLY A 209 14.32 5.78 -9.93
C GLY A 209 13.69 6.81 -8.99
N THR A 210 13.18 7.91 -9.50
CA THR A 210 12.51 8.92 -8.68
C THR A 210 11.00 8.87 -8.88
N VAL A 211 10.24 9.08 -7.81
CA VAL A 211 8.79 9.21 -7.85
C VAL A 211 8.39 10.62 -7.47
N SER A 212 7.34 11.14 -8.08
CA SER A 212 6.80 12.46 -7.72
C SER A 212 6.24 12.45 -6.29
N GLU A 213 5.60 11.36 -5.90
CA GLU A 213 5.09 11.18 -4.54
C GLU A 213 5.21 9.71 -4.08
N TRP A 214 5.60 9.51 -2.83
CA TRP A 214 5.59 8.22 -2.13
C TRP A 214 4.49 8.23 -1.09
N LEU A 215 3.64 7.20 -1.13
CA LEU A 215 2.43 7.07 -0.34
C LEU A 215 2.53 5.79 0.51
N ASP A 216 3.05 5.93 1.73
CA ASP A 216 3.21 4.82 2.68
C ASP A 216 1.86 4.43 3.30
N CYS A 217 1.65 3.12 3.49
CA CYS A 217 0.51 2.56 4.22
C CYS A 217 0.97 1.80 5.48
N GLY A 218 2.07 2.22 6.10
CA GLY A 218 2.72 1.52 7.21
C GLY A 218 1.97 1.56 8.53
N ASN A 219 1.13 2.57 8.76
CA ASN A 219 0.32 2.75 9.96
C ASN A 219 -0.99 3.50 9.62
N LYS A 220 -1.90 3.64 10.60
CA LYS A 220 -3.23 4.26 10.40
C LYS A 220 -3.13 5.67 9.82
N ASP A 221 -2.30 6.53 10.39
CA ASP A 221 -2.20 7.93 9.97
C ASP A 221 -1.62 8.07 8.57
N ALA A 222 -0.57 7.32 8.27
CA ALA A 222 -0.01 7.23 6.91
C ALA A 222 -1.05 6.70 5.92
N THR A 223 -1.86 5.71 6.29
CA THR A 223 -2.91 5.15 5.42
C THR A 223 -4.03 6.15 5.15
N VAL A 224 -4.47 6.91 6.17
CA VAL A 224 -5.45 7.99 5.99
C VAL A 224 -4.89 9.11 5.10
N HIS A 225 -3.63 9.49 5.30
CA HIS A 225 -2.95 10.45 4.43
C HIS A 225 -2.83 9.94 3.00
N THR A 226 -2.40 8.69 2.82
CA THR A 226 -2.33 8.04 1.51
C THR A 226 -3.68 8.03 0.80
N ASN A 227 -4.76 7.71 1.51
CA ASN A 227 -6.11 7.76 0.94
C ASN A 227 -6.45 9.17 0.43
N SER A 228 -6.15 10.20 1.21
CA SER A 228 -6.40 11.59 0.84
C SER A 228 -5.65 11.97 -0.45
N ARG A 229 -4.35 11.70 -0.50
CA ARG A 229 -3.51 11.99 -1.67
C ARG A 229 -3.90 11.16 -2.90
N TYR A 230 -4.26 9.89 -2.70
CA TYR A 230 -4.66 9.03 -3.80
C TYR A 230 -6.01 9.43 -4.39
N LEU A 231 -6.96 9.89 -3.58
CA LEU A 231 -8.23 10.47 -4.04
C LEU A 231 -7.99 11.73 -4.89
N GLU A 232 -7.10 12.63 -4.46
CA GLU A 232 -6.70 13.80 -5.27
C GLU A 232 -6.11 13.37 -6.61
N TYR A 233 -5.23 12.37 -6.60
CA TYR A 233 -4.62 11.82 -7.81
C TYR A 233 -5.66 11.23 -8.78
N LEU A 234 -6.64 10.48 -8.26
CA LEU A 234 -7.73 9.93 -9.09
C LEU A 234 -8.61 11.04 -9.67
N GLN A 235 -8.89 12.08 -8.89
CA GLN A 235 -9.64 13.25 -9.36
C GLN A 235 -8.89 14.00 -10.47
N GLU A 236 -7.59 14.23 -10.32
CA GLU A 236 -6.75 14.84 -11.35
C GLU A 236 -6.73 14.03 -12.65
N ARG A 237 -6.67 12.70 -12.55
CA ARG A 237 -6.69 11.80 -13.71
C ARG A 237 -8.05 11.71 -14.40
N GLY A 238 -9.14 11.85 -13.67
CA GLY A 238 -10.51 11.85 -14.19
C GLY A 238 -10.94 10.55 -14.89
N ASN A 239 -10.27 9.43 -14.63
CA ASN A 239 -10.47 8.16 -15.31
C ASN A 239 -11.27 7.13 -14.50
N GLU A 240 -11.71 7.49 -13.28
CA GLU A 240 -12.50 6.63 -12.41
C GLU A 240 -13.75 7.37 -11.89
N THR A 241 -14.87 6.63 -11.79
CA THR A 241 -16.08 7.10 -11.12
C THR A 241 -15.89 6.93 -9.62
N LEU A 242 -15.76 8.04 -8.89
CA LEU A 242 -15.52 8.02 -7.45
C LEU A 242 -16.81 7.90 -6.61
N VAL A 243 -17.96 8.22 -7.18
CA VAL A 243 -19.27 8.05 -6.54
C VAL A 243 -20.07 7.02 -7.33
N ASP A 244 -20.36 5.89 -6.71
CA ASP A 244 -21.10 4.82 -7.36
C ASP A 244 -22.56 5.27 -7.66
N PRO A 245 -23.10 5.00 -8.87
CA PRO A 245 -24.46 5.39 -9.24
C PRO A 245 -25.57 4.78 -8.37
N SER A 246 -25.31 3.66 -7.68
CA SER A 246 -26.26 3.02 -6.76
C SER A 246 -26.32 3.69 -5.39
N ALA A 247 -25.40 4.63 -5.10
CA ALA A 247 -25.41 5.35 -3.83
C ALA A 247 -26.60 6.32 -3.74
N VAL A 248 -27.32 6.26 -2.64
CA VAL A 248 -28.46 7.15 -2.33
C VAL A 248 -27.96 8.29 -1.44
N LEU A 249 -28.11 9.53 -1.93
CA LEU A 249 -27.65 10.74 -1.24
C LEU A 249 -28.85 11.67 -1.02
N GLU A 250 -29.29 11.79 0.24
CA GLU A 250 -30.44 12.62 0.62
C GLU A 250 -29.97 13.79 1.50
N ASN A 251 -30.20 15.02 1.04
CA ASN A 251 -29.77 16.23 1.75
C ASN A 251 -28.31 16.20 2.18
N CYS A 252 -27.40 15.85 1.23
CA CYS A 252 -25.97 15.71 1.48
C CYS A 252 -25.18 16.83 0.81
N GLN A 253 -24.14 17.28 1.51
CA GLN A 253 -23.08 18.13 0.96
C GLN A 253 -21.82 17.29 0.76
N ILE A 254 -21.48 16.96 -0.49
CA ILE A 254 -20.28 16.22 -0.82
C ILE A 254 -19.18 17.22 -1.21
N ILE A 255 -18.06 17.21 -0.49
CA ILE A 255 -16.88 18.05 -0.74
C ILE A 255 -15.79 17.14 -1.36
N PRO A 256 -15.54 17.24 -2.67
CA PRO A 256 -14.55 16.38 -3.33
C PRO A 256 -13.11 16.62 -2.84
N PRO A 257 -12.20 15.63 -3.08
CA PRO A 257 -12.44 14.30 -3.61
C PRO A 257 -12.97 13.35 -2.54
N CYS A 258 -13.97 12.54 -2.91
CA CYS A 258 -14.52 11.49 -2.05
C CYS A 258 -14.80 10.24 -2.88
N TYR A 259 -14.53 9.07 -2.32
CA TYR A 259 -15.03 7.80 -2.84
C TYR A 259 -16.27 7.38 -2.06
N ILE A 260 -17.35 7.06 -2.76
CA ILE A 260 -18.58 6.50 -2.19
C ILE A 260 -18.89 5.21 -2.94
N GLY A 261 -18.78 4.10 -2.25
CA GLY A 261 -18.99 2.76 -2.80
C GLY A 261 -20.44 2.43 -3.12
N PRO A 262 -20.70 1.29 -3.79
CA PRO A 262 -22.03 0.85 -4.14
C PRO A 262 -22.93 0.65 -2.93
N ASP A 263 -24.24 0.80 -3.15
CA ASP A 263 -25.31 0.54 -2.19
C ASP A 263 -25.18 1.35 -0.87
N CYS A 264 -24.45 2.46 -0.89
CA CYS A 264 -24.35 3.37 0.26
C CYS A 264 -25.61 4.23 0.39
N HIS A 265 -26.01 4.48 1.65
CA HIS A 265 -27.12 5.39 1.98
C HIS A 265 -26.63 6.50 2.90
N LEU A 266 -26.66 7.73 2.43
CA LEU A 266 -26.25 8.92 3.19
C LEU A 266 -27.45 9.87 3.31
N SER A 267 -27.77 10.30 4.55
CA SER A 267 -28.85 11.27 4.78
C SER A 267 -28.43 12.35 5.78
N ASN A 268 -28.64 13.62 5.41
CA ASN A 268 -28.24 14.80 6.22
C ASN A 268 -26.73 14.76 6.57
N VAL A 269 -25.86 14.57 5.59
CA VAL A 269 -24.41 14.37 5.77
C VAL A 269 -23.61 15.46 5.09
N GLN A 270 -22.61 16.01 5.79
CA GLN A 270 -21.49 16.66 5.14
C GLN A 270 -20.33 15.66 5.03
N LEU A 271 -19.96 15.30 3.82
CA LEU A 271 -18.91 14.32 3.52
C LEU A 271 -17.77 14.97 2.76
N GLY A 272 -16.57 14.82 3.29
CA GLY A 272 -15.36 15.29 2.61
C GLY A 272 -14.73 16.54 3.24
N PRO A 273 -13.58 16.97 2.68
CA PRO A 273 -12.89 16.26 1.60
C PRO A 273 -12.18 14.97 2.08
N HIS A 274 -11.68 14.17 1.12
CA HIS A 274 -10.78 13.05 1.38
C HIS A 274 -11.40 11.88 2.17
N VAL A 275 -12.65 11.55 1.90
CA VAL A 275 -13.34 10.42 2.54
C VAL A 275 -13.52 9.27 1.56
N SER A 276 -13.25 8.05 2.03
CA SER A 276 -13.63 6.83 1.35
C SER A 276 -14.69 6.09 2.15
N VAL A 277 -15.84 5.82 1.54
CA VAL A 277 -16.96 5.09 2.14
C VAL A 277 -17.09 3.73 1.47
N GLY A 278 -16.93 2.67 2.24
CA GLY A 278 -17.07 1.29 1.76
C GLY A 278 -18.52 0.94 1.42
N ARG A 279 -18.68 -0.05 0.55
CA ARG A 279 -19.97 -0.57 0.06
C ARG A 279 -21.00 -0.75 1.18
N GLY A 280 -22.26 -0.44 0.90
CA GLY A 280 -23.40 -0.74 1.77
C GLY A 280 -23.41 0.01 3.10
N SER A 281 -22.56 1.02 3.26
CA SER A 281 -22.50 1.83 4.48
C SER A 281 -23.68 2.77 4.61
N LYS A 282 -24.08 3.04 5.86
CA LYS A 282 -25.16 3.98 6.20
C LYS A 282 -24.62 5.10 7.06
N ILE A 283 -24.80 6.34 6.62
CA ILE A 283 -24.31 7.52 7.33
C ILE A 283 -25.48 8.49 7.49
N GLU A 284 -25.77 8.89 8.73
CA GLU A 284 -26.92 9.74 9.04
C GLU A 284 -26.53 10.87 10.01
N ASN A 285 -26.97 12.11 9.70
CA ASN A 285 -26.78 13.27 10.58
C ASN A 285 -25.34 13.43 11.05
N ALA A 286 -24.37 13.36 10.12
CA ALA A 286 -22.94 13.30 10.45
C ALA A 286 -22.10 14.27 9.61
N VAL A 287 -20.93 14.60 10.12
CA VAL A 287 -19.84 15.25 9.38
C VAL A 287 -18.68 14.27 9.33
N VAL A 288 -18.12 14.01 8.15
CA VAL A 288 -16.98 13.11 8.00
C VAL A 288 -15.95 13.75 7.08
N GLU A 289 -14.70 13.83 7.55
CA GLU A 289 -13.57 14.41 6.85
C GLU A 289 -12.36 13.47 6.91
N SER A 290 -11.53 13.44 5.86
CA SER A 290 -10.22 12.75 5.82
C SER A 290 -10.25 11.37 6.49
N SER A 291 -11.19 10.51 6.11
CA SER A 291 -11.45 9.25 6.82
C SER A 291 -11.71 8.10 5.86
N LEU A 292 -11.39 6.88 6.32
CA LEU A 292 -11.74 5.63 5.65
C LEU A 292 -12.81 4.90 6.47
N LEU A 293 -13.96 4.67 5.86
CA LEU A 293 -15.05 3.91 6.44
C LEU A 293 -15.15 2.56 5.75
N GLY A 294 -15.08 1.49 6.54
CA GLY A 294 -15.18 0.11 6.05
C GLY A 294 -16.56 -0.19 5.46
N GLU A 295 -16.68 -1.35 4.80
CA GLU A 295 -17.93 -1.80 4.22
C GLU A 295 -19.02 -1.97 5.29
N HIS A 296 -20.27 -1.67 4.94
CA HIS A 296 -21.42 -1.80 5.83
C HIS A 296 -21.30 -1.07 7.17
N ALA A 297 -20.45 -0.04 7.23
CA ALA A 297 -20.33 0.81 8.42
C ALA A 297 -21.61 1.60 8.67
N GLN A 298 -21.93 1.82 9.95
CA GLN A 298 -23.09 2.60 10.38
C GLN A 298 -22.61 3.79 11.23
N ILE A 299 -22.72 5.00 10.69
CA ILE A 299 -22.24 6.22 11.32
C ILE A 299 -23.43 7.16 11.56
N GLN A 300 -23.68 7.54 12.79
CA GLN A 300 -24.84 8.37 13.13
C GLN A 300 -24.54 9.43 14.18
N GLY A 301 -24.91 10.67 13.92
CA GLY A 301 -24.91 11.77 14.89
C GLY A 301 -23.51 12.17 15.39
N VAL A 302 -22.47 12.02 14.58
CA VAL A 302 -21.08 12.29 14.98
C VAL A 302 -20.34 13.14 13.94
N HIS A 303 -19.25 13.75 14.38
CA HIS A 303 -18.24 14.35 13.51
C HIS A 303 -16.97 13.49 13.56
N LEU A 304 -16.60 12.88 12.44
CA LEU A 304 -15.38 12.08 12.30
C LEU A 304 -14.33 12.83 11.46
N ARG A 305 -13.10 12.83 11.95
CA ARG A 305 -11.94 13.33 11.21
C ARG A 305 -10.76 12.38 11.43
N SER A 306 -9.90 12.23 10.42
CA SER A 306 -8.69 11.38 10.45
C SER A 306 -8.95 9.98 11.02
N SER A 307 -10.14 9.43 10.70
CA SER A 307 -10.64 8.18 11.28
C SER A 307 -10.50 7.03 10.30
N MET A 308 -10.33 5.83 10.84
CA MET A 308 -10.37 4.58 10.09
C MET A 308 -11.26 3.58 10.83
N THR A 309 -12.32 3.11 10.17
CA THR A 309 -13.23 2.10 10.71
C THR A 309 -13.16 0.83 9.90
N GLY A 310 -13.31 -0.31 10.57
CA GLY A 310 -13.45 -1.61 9.92
C GLY A 310 -14.84 -1.85 9.32
N ALA A 311 -15.02 -3.00 8.68
CA ALA A 311 -16.30 -3.41 8.15
C ALA A 311 -17.34 -3.65 9.27
N HIS A 312 -18.61 -3.32 8.99
CA HIS A 312 -19.72 -3.45 9.96
C HIS A 312 -19.53 -2.69 11.29
N ALA A 313 -18.59 -1.74 11.34
CA ALA A 313 -18.41 -0.90 12.51
C ALA A 313 -19.61 0.03 12.71
N LYS A 314 -19.97 0.26 13.97
CA LYS A 314 -21.09 1.15 14.36
C LYS A 314 -20.57 2.28 15.24
N VAL A 315 -20.81 3.52 14.82
CA VAL A 315 -20.45 4.71 15.62
C VAL A 315 -21.68 5.57 15.76
N ARG A 316 -22.11 5.80 17.00
CA ARG A 316 -23.33 6.55 17.30
C ARG A 316 -23.06 7.65 18.31
N GLY A 317 -23.48 8.85 17.98
CA GLY A 317 -23.56 9.97 18.93
C GLY A 317 -24.85 9.94 19.75
N TYR A 318 -24.81 10.50 20.96
CA TYR A 318 -25.98 10.66 21.80
C TYR A 318 -26.72 11.95 21.46
N GLY A 319 -28.02 11.82 21.14
CA GLY A 319 -28.99 12.90 21.01
C GLY A 319 -29.15 13.47 19.61
N GLN A 320 -30.34 14.02 19.34
CA GLN A 320 -30.61 14.83 18.16
C GLN A 320 -29.92 16.21 18.38
N ARG A 321 -28.63 16.29 18.03
CA ARG A 321 -27.96 17.60 18.01
C ARG A 321 -28.23 18.23 16.64
N SER A 322 -28.63 19.49 16.64
CA SER A 322 -28.75 20.30 15.43
C SER A 322 -27.39 20.57 14.72
N ALA A 323 -26.29 20.24 15.39
CA ALA A 323 -24.93 20.27 14.85
C ALA A 323 -24.11 19.16 15.48
N PRO A 324 -23.20 18.50 14.72
CA PRO A 324 -22.27 17.52 15.26
C PRO A 324 -21.35 18.17 16.32
N GLY A 325 -20.98 17.39 17.35
CA GLY A 325 -20.02 17.79 18.38
C GLY A 325 -18.60 17.97 17.84
N PRO A 326 -17.59 18.08 18.71
CA PRO A 326 -16.20 18.17 18.29
C PRO A 326 -15.81 16.94 17.46
N ALA A 327 -14.85 17.14 16.55
CA ALA A 327 -14.36 16.07 15.70
C ALA A 327 -13.72 14.95 16.53
N LEU A 328 -14.09 13.72 16.23
CA LEU A 328 -13.56 12.51 16.84
C LEU A 328 -12.56 11.87 15.88
N GLU A 329 -11.46 11.41 16.41
CA GLU A 329 -10.51 10.56 15.72
C GLU A 329 -10.62 9.13 16.23
N LEU A 330 -10.99 8.19 15.35
CA LEU A 330 -11.22 6.79 15.68
C LEU A 330 -10.33 5.86 14.86
N SER A 331 -9.86 4.79 15.51
CA SER A 331 -9.18 3.66 14.87
C SER A 331 -9.79 2.38 15.41
N ILE A 332 -10.79 1.82 14.71
CA ILE A 332 -11.60 0.71 15.19
C ILE A 332 -11.72 -0.40 14.15
N SER A 333 -11.72 -1.63 14.64
CA SER A 333 -11.79 -2.87 13.85
C SER A 333 -13.20 -3.16 13.33
N ASP A 334 -13.28 -4.24 12.54
CA ASP A 334 -14.56 -4.80 12.10
C ASP A 334 -15.49 -5.12 13.27
N HIS A 335 -16.79 -4.94 13.05
CA HIS A 335 -17.84 -5.21 14.04
C HIS A 335 -17.73 -4.45 15.37
N SER A 336 -16.86 -3.45 15.46
CA SER A 336 -16.76 -2.58 16.65
C SER A 336 -17.99 -1.71 16.80
N GLU A 337 -18.43 -1.49 18.05
CA GLU A 337 -19.50 -0.55 18.37
C GLU A 337 -18.99 0.53 19.33
N VAL A 338 -19.16 1.79 18.94
CA VAL A 338 -18.75 2.98 19.72
C VAL A 338 -19.95 3.88 19.93
N VAL A 339 -20.22 4.21 21.17
CA VAL A 339 -21.27 5.16 21.57
C VAL A 339 -20.64 6.36 22.22
N CYS A 340 -20.73 7.51 21.54
CA CYS A 340 -20.18 8.79 22.00
C CYS A 340 -21.24 9.54 22.83
N ARG A 341 -20.94 9.82 24.11
CA ARG A 341 -21.83 10.52 25.04
C ARG A 341 -21.53 12.01 25.13
#